data_cbf89cb9f5f44cf0a532e2097c8b68c3
#
_entry.id   cbf89cb9f5f44cf0a532e2097c8b68c3
#
_cell.length_a   1.000
_cell.length_b   1.000
_cell.length_c   1.000
_cell.angle_alpha   90.00
_cell.angle_beta   90.00
_cell.angle_gamma   90.00
#
_symmetry.space_group_name_H-M   'P 1'
#
loop_
_entity.id
_entity.type
_entity.pdbx_description
1 polymer ?
#
loop_
_entity_poly.entity_id
_entity_poly.type
_entity_poly.pdbx_seq_one_letter_code
_entity_poly.pdbx_strand_id
1 'polypeptide(L)'
;MIIEEGISKQINGRGFYEGIEHNHDYDKPLGKALLEFFKNEGAESVVDFGCGSGEYINLIRQNNIDGIGYDGNPNTKELYPDGEVLDLTQPHDLEDKFTWAMSLEVGEHIPPEYEDTFIQNLHMNNLKGIILSWALIGQCGDGHINEQNNPYIKQKVCGLGYENDVTQE
;
A
#
# COMPACT_ATOMS: atom_id res chain seq x y z
N MET A 1 -36.52 3.19 20.52
CA MET A 1 -35.34 3.93 20.01
C MET A 1 -34.21 2.89 20.04
N ILE A 2 -33.99 2.20 18.90
CA ILE A 2 -32.93 1.20 18.77
C ILE A 2 -31.69 2.02 18.42
N ILE A 3 -30.74 2.07 19.35
CA ILE A 3 -29.40 2.59 19.07
C ILE A 3 -28.71 1.44 18.35
N GLU A 4 -28.53 1.52 17.04
CA GLU A 4 -27.57 0.70 16.34
C GLU A 4 -26.19 1.09 16.91
N GLU A 5 -25.61 0.19 17.71
CA GLU A 5 -24.20 0.27 18.04
C GLU A 5 -23.46 0.12 16.70
N GLY A 6 -22.91 1.24 16.22
CA GLY A 6 -22.03 1.21 15.06
C GLY A 6 -20.90 0.22 15.38
N ILE A 7 -20.76 -0.78 14.53
CA ILE A 7 -19.61 -1.70 14.56
C ILE A 7 -18.39 -0.79 14.36
N SER A 8 -17.65 -0.55 15.44
CA SER A 8 -16.41 0.22 15.34
C SER A 8 -15.46 -0.59 14.44
N LYS A 9 -15.02 0.00 13.36
CA LYS A 9 -13.97 -0.56 12.50
C LYS A 9 -12.79 -0.88 13.43
N GLN A 10 -12.53 -2.16 13.68
CA GLN A 10 -11.42 -2.55 14.55
C GLN A 10 -10.14 -2.54 13.73
N ILE A 11 -9.37 -1.46 13.91
CA ILE A 11 -7.97 -1.46 13.49
C ILE A 11 -7.18 -2.01 14.67
N ASN A 12 -6.36 -3.00 14.41
CA ASN A 12 -5.54 -3.59 15.46
C ASN A 12 -4.30 -2.73 15.77
N GLY A 13 -3.55 -3.11 16.82
CA GLY A 13 -2.36 -2.39 17.25
C GLY A 13 -1.18 -2.43 16.25
N ARG A 14 -1.35 -3.05 15.07
CA ARG A 14 -0.37 -3.11 13.97
C ARG A 14 -0.80 -2.33 12.73
N GLY A 15 -1.94 -1.64 12.79
CA GLY A 15 -2.39 -0.71 11.77
C GLY A 15 -3.22 -1.34 10.63
N PHE A 16 -3.66 -2.58 10.72
CA PHE A 16 -4.52 -3.17 9.71
C PHE A 16 -5.93 -3.50 10.24
N TYR A 17 -6.89 -3.53 9.34
CA TYR A 17 -8.28 -3.85 9.63
C TYR A 17 -8.48 -5.35 9.79
N GLU A 18 -9.37 -5.76 10.71
CA GLU A 18 -9.65 -7.18 10.98
C GLU A 18 -10.99 -7.66 10.40
N GLY A 19 -11.73 -6.80 9.68
CA GLY A 19 -13.05 -7.10 9.11
C GLY A 19 -13.07 -7.16 7.59
N ILE A 20 -14.15 -7.74 7.04
CA ILE A 20 -14.43 -7.75 5.60
C ILE A 20 -15.36 -6.59 5.17
N GLU A 21 -15.95 -5.87 6.13
CA GLU A 21 -16.94 -4.80 5.88
C GLU A 21 -16.28 -3.46 5.52
N HIS A 22 -14.98 -3.48 5.20
CA HIS A 22 -14.23 -2.28 4.89
C HIS A 22 -14.40 -1.92 3.41
N ASN A 23 -14.97 -0.75 3.13
CA ASN A 23 -14.91 -0.16 1.80
C ASN A 23 -13.48 0.35 1.56
N HIS A 24 -12.75 -0.37 0.73
CA HIS A 24 -11.53 0.14 0.15
C HIS A 24 -11.92 1.06 -1.01
N ASP A 25 -11.58 2.33 -0.91
CA ASP A 25 -11.89 3.30 -1.95
C ASP A 25 -10.94 3.10 -3.14
N TYR A 26 -11.49 2.71 -4.28
CA TYR A 26 -10.74 2.59 -5.52
C TYR A 26 -10.90 3.85 -6.38
N ASP A 27 -9.81 4.58 -6.57
CA ASP A 27 -9.74 5.72 -7.49
C ASP A 27 -9.43 5.23 -8.92
N LYS A 28 -10.48 5.17 -9.75
CA LYS A 28 -10.35 4.74 -11.15
C LYS A 28 -9.43 5.62 -12.01
N PRO A 29 -9.46 6.97 -11.90
CA PRO A 29 -8.48 7.86 -12.54
C PRO A 29 -7.04 7.53 -12.14
N LEU A 30 -6.77 7.39 -10.85
CA LEU A 30 -5.44 7.00 -10.34
C LEU A 30 -5.02 5.63 -10.87
N GLY A 31 -5.91 4.63 -10.82
CA GLY A 31 -5.60 3.29 -11.35
C GLY A 31 -5.19 3.31 -12.82
N LYS A 32 -5.85 4.14 -13.66
CA LYS A 32 -5.45 4.31 -15.07
C LYS A 32 -4.09 5.00 -15.21
N ALA A 33 -3.83 6.03 -14.43
CA ALA A 33 -2.55 6.76 -14.46
C ALA A 33 -1.39 5.83 -14.04
N LEU A 34 -1.59 5.03 -12.98
CA LEU A 34 -0.63 4.02 -12.54
C LEU A 34 -0.35 2.97 -13.63
N LEU A 35 -1.40 2.47 -14.28
CA LEU A 35 -1.24 1.51 -15.37
C LEU A 35 -0.47 2.10 -16.55
N GLU A 36 -0.75 3.34 -16.95
CA GLU A 36 -0.02 4.04 -17.99
C GLU A 36 1.44 4.25 -17.61
N PHE A 37 1.70 4.64 -16.36
CA PHE A 37 3.04 4.76 -15.81
C PHE A 37 3.80 3.43 -15.92
N PHE A 38 3.25 2.35 -15.40
CA PHE A 38 3.91 1.03 -15.42
C PHE A 38 4.19 0.54 -16.85
N LYS A 39 3.28 0.80 -17.80
CA LYS A 39 3.49 0.48 -19.22
C LYS A 39 4.63 1.31 -19.83
N ASN A 40 4.66 2.60 -19.56
CA ASN A 40 5.71 3.51 -20.07
C ASN A 40 7.08 3.16 -19.50
N GLU A 41 7.12 2.74 -18.24
CA GLU A 41 8.34 2.30 -17.55
C GLU A 41 8.78 0.87 -17.92
N GLY A 42 7.99 0.16 -18.73
CA GLY A 42 8.26 -1.23 -19.10
C GLY A 42 8.27 -2.16 -17.90
N ALA A 43 7.35 -1.94 -16.94
CA ALA A 43 7.23 -2.77 -15.77
C ALA A 43 6.86 -4.21 -16.18
N GLU A 44 7.62 -5.19 -15.71
CA GLU A 44 7.33 -6.62 -15.90
C GLU A 44 6.47 -7.16 -14.76
N SER A 45 6.66 -6.61 -13.55
CA SER A 45 5.94 -7.05 -12.35
C SER A 45 5.79 -5.93 -11.32
N VAL A 46 4.70 -5.99 -10.54
CA VAL A 46 4.38 -5.03 -9.47
C VAL A 46 3.96 -5.78 -8.21
N VAL A 47 4.49 -5.39 -7.07
CA VAL A 47 3.97 -5.80 -5.75
C VAL A 47 3.21 -4.64 -5.11
N ASP A 48 2.03 -4.92 -4.58
CA ASP A 48 1.17 -3.96 -3.87
C ASP A 48 1.12 -4.32 -2.39
N PHE A 49 1.74 -3.50 -1.54
CA PHE A 49 1.75 -3.68 -0.10
C PHE A 49 0.65 -2.84 0.55
N GLY A 50 -0.37 -3.50 1.12
CA GLY A 50 -1.61 -2.90 1.58
C GLY A 50 -2.65 -2.87 0.47
N CYS A 51 -2.79 -3.97 -0.26
CA CYS A 51 -3.60 -4.04 -1.48
C CYS A 51 -5.12 -3.97 -1.24
N GLY A 52 -5.58 -4.10 0.00
CA GLY A 52 -6.99 -4.12 0.33
C GLY A 52 -7.77 -5.16 -0.48
N SER A 53 -8.77 -4.69 -1.23
CA SER A 53 -9.61 -5.50 -2.13
C SER A 53 -8.99 -5.79 -3.51
N GLY A 54 -7.75 -5.34 -3.74
CA GLY A 54 -6.93 -5.73 -4.88
C GLY A 54 -7.30 -5.08 -6.22
N GLU A 55 -8.10 -4.01 -6.27
CA GLU A 55 -8.54 -3.41 -7.52
C GLU A 55 -7.38 -2.87 -8.37
N TYR A 56 -6.39 -2.23 -7.77
CA TYR A 56 -5.23 -1.71 -8.49
C TYR A 56 -4.41 -2.84 -9.09
N ILE A 57 -4.08 -3.85 -8.29
CA ILE A 57 -3.26 -4.97 -8.76
C ILE A 57 -4.01 -5.84 -9.79
N ASN A 58 -5.34 -5.99 -9.66
CA ASN A 58 -6.16 -6.65 -10.66
C ASN A 58 -6.16 -5.92 -12.00
N LEU A 59 -6.24 -4.57 -11.99
CA LEU A 59 -6.14 -3.77 -13.21
C LEU A 59 -4.79 -3.97 -13.89
N ILE A 60 -3.71 -4.02 -13.13
CA ILE A 60 -2.33 -4.24 -13.62
C ILE A 60 -2.22 -5.62 -14.27
N ARG A 61 -2.67 -6.69 -13.59
CA ARG A 61 -2.66 -8.07 -14.09
C ARG A 61 -3.50 -8.27 -15.35
N GLN A 62 -4.69 -7.65 -15.43
CA GLN A 62 -5.56 -7.67 -16.62
C GLN A 62 -4.90 -7.02 -17.85
N ASN A 63 -3.85 -6.25 -17.65
CA ASN A 63 -3.08 -5.59 -18.71
C ASN A 63 -1.72 -6.23 -18.98
N ASN A 64 -1.54 -7.52 -18.62
CA ASN A 64 -0.37 -8.35 -18.87
C ASN A 64 0.92 -7.85 -18.17
N ILE A 65 0.80 -7.19 -17.05
CA ILE A 65 1.89 -6.94 -16.11
C ILE A 65 1.68 -7.90 -14.94
N ASP A 66 2.70 -8.67 -14.57
CA ASP A 66 2.59 -9.59 -13.44
C ASP A 66 2.41 -8.83 -12.13
N GLY A 67 1.76 -9.43 -11.14
CA GLY A 67 1.53 -8.73 -9.90
C GLY A 67 0.92 -9.56 -8.80
N ILE A 68 1.24 -9.17 -7.56
CA ILE A 68 0.67 -9.74 -6.35
C ILE A 68 0.37 -8.64 -5.34
N GLY A 69 -0.73 -8.79 -4.60
CA GLY A 69 -1.11 -7.93 -3.50
C GLY A 69 -0.92 -8.61 -2.16
N TYR A 70 -0.35 -7.87 -1.22
CA TYR A 70 -0.24 -8.27 0.19
C TYR A 70 -1.01 -7.30 1.07
N ASP A 71 -1.69 -7.80 2.09
CA ASP A 71 -2.36 -6.98 3.09
C ASP A 71 -2.27 -7.61 4.48
N GLY A 72 -2.27 -6.79 5.53
CA GLY A 72 -2.22 -7.24 6.92
C GLY A 72 -3.54 -7.83 7.42
N ASN A 73 -4.66 -7.58 6.71
CA ASN A 73 -5.96 -8.10 7.11
C ASN A 73 -5.98 -9.63 7.03
N PRO A 74 -6.31 -10.35 8.13
CA PRO A 74 -6.37 -11.80 8.11
C PRO A 74 -7.41 -12.35 7.12
N ASN A 75 -8.38 -11.52 6.70
CA ASN A 75 -9.42 -11.89 5.73
C ASN A 75 -9.06 -11.45 4.30
N THR A 76 -7.82 -11.10 4.01
CA THR A 76 -7.37 -10.65 2.67
C THR A 76 -7.85 -11.58 1.57
N LYS A 77 -7.77 -12.90 1.75
CA LYS A 77 -8.21 -13.88 0.74
C LYS A 77 -9.73 -13.93 0.52
N GLU A 78 -10.53 -13.43 1.44
CA GLU A 78 -11.97 -13.27 1.26
C GLU A 78 -12.29 -12.00 0.46
N LEU A 79 -11.51 -10.93 0.67
CA LEU A 79 -11.63 -9.66 -0.05
C LEU A 79 -11.00 -9.72 -1.44
N TYR A 80 -9.84 -10.35 -1.53
CA TYR A 80 -9.05 -10.52 -2.75
C TYR A 80 -8.47 -11.95 -2.77
N PRO A 81 -9.11 -12.92 -3.47
CA PRO A 81 -8.71 -14.33 -3.46
C PRO A 81 -7.27 -14.60 -3.95
N ASP A 82 -6.75 -13.74 -4.84
CA ASP A 82 -5.38 -13.83 -5.36
C ASP A 82 -4.35 -13.07 -4.49
N GLY A 83 -4.80 -12.40 -3.43
CA GLY A 83 -3.94 -11.72 -2.47
C GLY A 83 -3.37 -12.65 -1.40
N GLU A 84 -2.35 -12.17 -0.71
CA GLU A 84 -1.72 -12.90 0.39
C GLU A 84 -1.72 -12.06 1.66
N VAL A 85 -1.84 -12.74 2.81
CA VAL A 85 -1.77 -12.07 4.12
C VAL A 85 -0.32 -11.81 4.49
N LEU A 86 0.02 -10.56 4.79
CA LEU A 86 1.37 -10.17 5.19
C LEU A 86 1.34 -9.03 6.20
N ASP A 87 1.93 -9.23 7.38
CA ASP A 87 2.07 -8.20 8.40
C ASP A 87 3.22 -7.25 8.06
N LEU A 88 2.88 -6.06 7.55
CA LEU A 88 3.85 -5.06 7.09
C LEU A 88 4.67 -4.42 8.22
N THR A 89 4.32 -4.67 9.48
CA THR A 89 5.13 -4.26 10.64
C THR A 89 6.31 -5.20 10.91
N GLN A 90 6.37 -6.35 10.21
CA GLN A 90 7.48 -7.28 10.27
C GLN A 90 8.39 -7.13 9.04
N PRO A 91 9.69 -7.40 9.15
CA PRO A 91 10.58 -7.37 7.99
C PRO A 91 10.31 -8.54 7.04
N HIS A 92 10.20 -8.22 5.75
CA HIS A 92 9.96 -9.20 4.69
C HIS A 92 10.98 -9.04 3.56
N ASP A 93 11.64 -10.14 3.25
CA ASP A 93 12.53 -10.30 2.10
C ASP A 93 11.95 -11.44 1.26
N LEU A 94 11.08 -11.08 0.29
CA LEU A 94 10.39 -12.04 -0.55
C LEU A 94 11.39 -12.74 -1.47
N GLU A 95 11.15 -14.00 -1.79
CA GLU A 95 12.01 -14.80 -2.68
C GLU A 95 12.10 -14.15 -4.08
N ASP A 96 10.94 -13.77 -4.63
CA ASP A 96 10.87 -13.04 -5.90
C ASP A 96 10.89 -11.54 -5.65
N LYS A 97 11.64 -10.81 -6.50
CA LYS A 97 11.66 -9.35 -6.52
C LYS A 97 10.86 -8.83 -7.70
N PHE A 98 10.17 -7.72 -7.47
CA PHE A 98 9.28 -7.10 -8.45
C PHE A 98 9.97 -5.91 -9.12
N THR A 99 9.59 -5.60 -10.35
CA THR A 99 10.12 -4.39 -11.03
C THR A 99 9.78 -3.14 -10.21
N TRP A 100 8.56 -3.06 -9.68
CA TRP A 100 8.09 -1.95 -8.87
C TRP A 100 7.41 -2.45 -7.58
N ALA A 101 7.60 -1.71 -6.50
CA ALA A 101 6.76 -1.81 -5.31
C ALA A 101 5.79 -0.63 -5.26
N MET A 102 4.54 -0.91 -4.91
CA MET A 102 3.51 0.09 -4.73
C MET A 102 2.91 -0.02 -3.33
N SER A 103 2.54 1.09 -2.73
CA SER A 103 1.73 1.13 -1.52
C SER A 103 0.99 2.46 -1.45
N LEU A 104 -0.34 2.41 -1.39
CA LEU A 104 -1.19 3.60 -1.49
C LEU A 104 -2.08 3.71 -0.26
N GLU A 105 -1.96 4.83 0.48
CA GLU A 105 -2.76 5.14 1.68
C GLU A 105 -2.66 4.00 2.74
N VAL A 106 -1.45 3.61 3.08
CA VAL A 106 -1.14 2.53 4.02
C VAL A 106 -0.26 3.00 5.18
N GLY A 107 0.76 3.78 4.88
CA GLY A 107 1.78 4.15 5.85
C GLY A 107 1.25 4.95 7.05
N GLU A 108 0.20 5.74 6.85
CA GLU A 108 -0.50 6.48 7.90
C GLU A 108 -1.20 5.59 8.93
N HIS A 109 -1.46 4.34 8.58
CA HIS A 109 -2.03 3.33 9.48
C HIS A 109 -0.95 2.54 10.24
N ILE A 110 0.27 2.50 9.71
CA ILE A 110 1.39 1.79 10.33
C ILE A 110 1.85 2.56 11.57
N PRO A 111 1.92 1.92 12.77
CA PRO A 111 2.42 2.60 13.96
C PRO A 111 3.84 3.16 13.73
N PRO A 112 4.14 4.37 14.25
CA PRO A 112 5.41 5.06 13.99
C PRO A 112 6.66 4.23 14.28
N GLU A 113 6.60 3.34 15.27
CA GLU A 113 7.70 2.43 15.62
C GLU A 113 8.03 1.39 14.55
N TYR A 114 7.10 1.12 13.61
CA TYR A 114 7.28 0.17 12.50
C TYR A 114 7.44 0.86 11.14
N GLU A 115 7.40 2.19 11.10
CA GLU A 115 7.51 2.97 9.85
C GLU A 115 8.75 2.61 9.03
N ASP A 116 9.91 2.52 9.70
CA ASP A 116 11.15 2.14 9.02
C ASP A 116 11.10 0.71 8.47
N THR A 117 10.50 -0.22 9.21
CA THR A 117 10.30 -1.61 8.75
C THR A 117 9.41 -1.65 7.52
N PHE A 118 8.30 -0.91 7.52
CA PHE A 118 7.39 -0.81 6.39
C PHE A 118 8.09 -0.25 5.13
N ILE A 119 8.82 0.85 5.26
CA ILE A 119 9.57 1.45 4.15
C ILE A 119 10.67 0.50 3.66
N GLN A 120 11.34 -0.23 4.56
CA GLN A 120 12.32 -1.26 4.19
C GLN A 120 11.67 -2.42 3.43
N ASN A 121 10.46 -2.84 3.77
CA ASN A 121 9.74 -3.88 3.01
C ASN A 121 9.51 -3.45 1.56
N LEU A 122 9.15 -2.19 1.31
CA LEU A 122 9.05 -1.66 -0.04
C LEU A 122 10.40 -1.69 -0.75
N HIS A 123 11.46 -1.24 -0.07
CA HIS A 123 12.82 -1.15 -0.61
C HIS A 123 13.40 -2.54 -0.97
N MET A 124 13.27 -3.51 -0.08
CA MET A 124 13.86 -4.83 -0.26
C MET A 124 13.20 -5.66 -1.35
N ASN A 125 11.99 -5.31 -1.78
CA ASN A 125 11.17 -6.15 -2.67
C ASN A 125 10.93 -5.54 -4.05
N ASN A 126 11.68 -4.49 -4.43
CA ASN A 126 11.66 -3.92 -5.77
C ASN A 126 13.05 -3.86 -6.40
N LEU A 127 13.09 -3.78 -7.73
CA LEU A 127 14.32 -3.69 -8.54
C LEU A 127 14.54 -2.31 -9.13
N LYS A 128 13.47 -1.52 -9.32
CA LYS A 128 13.51 -0.26 -10.07
C LYS A 128 13.04 0.93 -9.25
N GLY A 129 11.92 0.81 -8.55
CA GLY A 129 11.38 1.95 -7.82
C GLY A 129 10.16 1.66 -6.97
N ILE A 130 9.76 2.69 -6.24
CA ILE A 130 8.63 2.66 -5.30
C ILE A 130 7.61 3.72 -5.73
N ILE A 131 6.34 3.35 -5.75
CA ILE A 131 5.20 4.27 -5.79
C ILE A 131 4.56 4.26 -4.42
N LEU A 132 4.48 5.42 -3.79
CA LEU A 132 4.03 5.54 -2.42
C LEU A 132 3.15 6.78 -2.24
N SER A 133 1.96 6.60 -1.65
CA SER A 133 1.18 7.70 -1.09
C SER A 133 1.08 7.57 0.43
N TRP A 134 0.80 8.68 1.09
CA TRP A 134 0.75 8.77 2.55
C TRP A 134 -0.12 9.96 2.96
N ALA A 135 -1.03 9.78 3.91
CA ALA A 135 -1.89 10.86 4.38
C ALA A 135 -1.08 11.99 5.01
N LEU A 136 -1.42 13.22 4.63
CA LEU A 136 -0.77 14.43 5.15
C LEU A 136 -1.19 14.72 6.59
N ILE A 137 -0.31 15.32 7.38
CA ILE A 137 -0.61 15.78 8.73
C ILE A 137 -1.85 16.68 8.71
N GLY A 138 -2.90 16.26 9.43
CA GLY A 138 -4.18 16.95 9.52
C GLY A 138 -5.20 16.55 8.45
N GLN A 139 -4.88 15.61 7.58
CA GLN A 139 -5.83 15.05 6.60
C GLN A 139 -6.97 14.33 7.31
N CYS A 140 -6.67 13.70 8.44
CA CYS A 140 -7.58 12.89 9.23
C CYS A 140 -8.18 11.70 8.46
N GLY A 141 -8.43 10.62 9.17
CA GLY A 141 -9.03 9.41 8.62
C GLY A 141 -9.18 8.35 9.72
N ASP A 142 -10.01 7.35 9.45
CA ASP A 142 -10.16 6.22 10.35
C ASP A 142 -8.82 5.48 10.46
N GLY A 143 -8.26 5.41 11.69
CA GLY A 143 -7.02 4.71 11.95
C GLY A 143 -5.74 5.40 11.49
N HIS A 144 -5.80 6.67 11.12
CA HIS A 144 -4.61 7.47 10.89
C HIS A 144 -3.90 7.74 12.22
N ILE A 145 -2.78 7.11 12.42
CA ILE A 145 -1.94 7.23 13.64
C ILE A 145 -0.53 7.72 13.31
N ASN A 146 -0.18 7.78 12.02
CA ASN A 146 1.14 8.16 11.54
C ASN A 146 1.05 9.02 10.26
N GLU A 147 0.28 10.10 10.31
CA GLU A 147 0.23 11.08 9.21
C GLU A 147 1.57 11.81 9.08
N GLN A 148 2.08 11.97 7.85
CA GLN A 148 3.38 12.57 7.58
C GLN A 148 3.33 13.58 6.43
N ASN A 149 4.22 14.56 6.47
CA ASN A 149 4.38 15.49 5.33
C ASN A 149 5.22 14.86 4.21
N ASN A 150 4.88 15.16 2.96
CA ASN A 150 5.62 14.67 1.80
C ASN A 150 7.13 14.87 1.88
N PRO A 151 7.68 16.04 2.32
CA PRO A 151 9.13 16.20 2.43
C PRO A 151 9.79 15.19 3.38
N TYR A 152 9.11 14.80 4.47
CA TYR A 152 9.62 13.81 5.42
C TYR A 152 9.71 12.43 4.77
N ILE A 153 8.63 11.95 4.16
CA ILE A 153 8.60 10.65 3.48
C ILE A 153 9.60 10.62 2.31
N LYS A 154 9.64 11.68 1.49
CA LYS A 154 10.63 11.80 0.40
C LYS A 154 12.05 11.71 0.92
N GLN A 155 12.38 12.39 2.01
CA GLN A 155 13.71 12.32 2.62
C GLN A 155 14.07 10.89 3.05
N LYS A 156 13.13 10.16 3.66
CA LYS A 156 13.36 8.75 4.07
C LYS A 156 13.61 7.85 2.86
N VAL A 157 12.77 7.93 1.84
CA VAL A 157 12.90 7.10 0.64
C VAL A 157 14.17 7.47 -0.15
N CYS A 158 14.46 8.75 -0.34
CA CYS A 158 15.69 9.21 -0.98
C CYS A 158 16.95 8.78 -0.19
N GLY A 159 16.86 8.69 1.14
CA GLY A 159 17.94 8.17 1.99
C GLY A 159 18.33 6.71 1.70
N LEU A 160 17.44 5.94 1.04
CA LEU A 160 17.69 4.58 0.56
C LEU A 160 18.29 4.51 -0.86
N GLY A 161 18.56 5.66 -1.48
CA GLY A 161 19.19 5.76 -2.80
C GLY A 161 18.23 6.02 -3.97
N TYR A 162 16.95 6.28 -3.69
CA TYR A 162 15.99 6.66 -4.73
C TYR A 162 16.08 8.15 -5.07
N GLU A 163 15.76 8.47 -6.32
CA GLU A 163 15.52 9.83 -6.78
C GLU A 163 14.01 10.08 -6.86
N ASN A 164 13.55 11.26 -6.42
CA ASN A 164 12.14 11.62 -6.56
C ASN A 164 11.85 12.08 -7.98
N ASP A 165 10.93 11.41 -8.66
CA ASP A 165 10.48 11.82 -10.00
C ASP A 165 9.35 12.86 -9.89
N VAL A 166 9.73 14.13 -9.95
CA VAL A 166 8.79 15.27 -9.87
C VAL A 166 7.88 15.41 -11.09
N THR A 167 8.10 14.64 -12.15
CA THR A 167 7.26 14.68 -13.36
C THR A 167 6.00 13.83 -13.21
N GLN A 168 5.95 13.00 -12.18
CA GLN A 168 4.87 12.06 -11.89
C GLN A 168 4.05 12.45 -10.64
N GLU A 169 4.27 13.63 -10.07
CA GLU A 169 3.55 14.15 -8.89
C GLU A 169 2.17 14.74 -9.22
#